data_fcc18de0e6056cd6b17299998b9ae172
#
_entry.id   fcc18de0e6056cd6b17299998b9ae172
#
_cell.length_a   1.000
_cell.length_b   1.000
_cell.length_c   1.000
_cell.angle_alpha   90.00
_cell.angle_beta   90.00
_cell.angle_gamma   90.00
#
_symmetry.space_group_name_H-M   'P 1'
#
loop_
_entity.id
_entity.type
_entity.pdbx_description
1 polymer ?
#
loop_
_entity_poly.entity_id
_entity_poly.type
_entity_poly.pdbx_seq_one_letter_code
_entity_poly.pdbx_strand_id
1 'polypeptide(L)'
;MKNLTLLFIFLLSLNISSQEIAVIQYKGGGDWYANPTALPNLVKFTNLNTKTQIDKNIQNITLDDETIFDYPIVFITGHGNILFTNDEISILRSYLISGGFLHVSDNYGLDKYIRRELKKVFPELQLQEIPNNHPIYHQTFSFPKGLPKIHEHDKKPPQGFGLFYEGRLIVFYDYESDLSDGWEDTAVHNNPKETRIKALQMGANIIEYAFKH
;
A
#
# COMPACT_ATOMS: atom_id res chain seq x y z
N MET A 1 45.10 41.28 -20.70
CA MET A 1 44.72 40.49 -19.51
C MET A 1 43.38 39.85 -19.86
N LYS A 2 43.34 38.52 -20.09
CA LYS A 2 42.09 37.78 -20.42
C LYS A 2 41.50 37.28 -19.13
N ASN A 3 40.33 37.76 -18.75
CA ASN A 3 39.55 37.26 -17.61
C ASN A 3 38.92 35.90 -17.96
N LEU A 4 39.41 34.85 -17.33
CA LEU A 4 38.88 33.51 -17.42
C LEU A 4 37.76 33.38 -16.39
N THR A 5 36.49 33.47 -16.84
CA THR A 5 35.31 33.25 -15.97
C THR A 5 35.12 31.74 -15.82
N LEU A 6 35.43 31.21 -14.64
CA LEU A 6 35.16 29.81 -14.29
C LEU A 6 33.67 29.66 -14.05
N LEU A 7 32.96 28.96 -14.94
CA LEU A 7 31.57 28.56 -14.78
C LEU A 7 31.52 27.31 -13.88
N PHE A 8 31.09 27.47 -12.64
CA PHE A 8 30.87 26.36 -11.72
C PHE A 8 29.50 25.73 -12.04
N ILE A 9 29.51 24.62 -12.77
CA ILE A 9 28.28 23.81 -12.98
C ILE A 9 28.05 23.01 -11.73
N PHE A 10 27.04 23.42 -10.93
CA PHE A 10 26.56 22.66 -9.79
C PHE A 10 25.67 21.52 -10.35
N LEU A 11 26.27 20.32 -10.48
CA LEU A 11 25.51 19.11 -10.77
C LEU A 11 24.66 18.77 -9.52
N LEU A 12 23.41 19.21 -9.51
CA LEU A 12 22.39 18.67 -8.62
C LEU A 12 22.20 17.20 -9.01
N SER A 13 22.80 16.29 -8.27
CA SER A 13 22.42 14.88 -8.29
C SER A 13 20.98 14.78 -7.79
N LEU A 14 20.03 14.69 -8.69
CA LEU A 14 18.68 14.24 -8.38
C LEU A 14 18.83 12.79 -7.91
N ASN A 15 18.81 12.58 -6.60
CA ASN A 15 18.56 11.26 -6.05
C ASN A 15 17.15 10.88 -6.51
N ILE A 16 17.06 10.15 -7.61
CA ILE A 16 15.82 9.46 -7.98
C ILE A 16 15.70 8.36 -6.93
N SER A 17 14.94 8.62 -5.87
CA SER A 17 14.55 7.58 -4.94
C SER A 17 13.85 6.50 -5.77
N SER A 18 14.33 5.27 -5.67
CA SER A 18 13.69 4.14 -6.30
C SER A 18 12.26 4.04 -5.78
N GLN A 19 11.29 3.93 -6.68
CA GLN A 19 9.91 3.69 -6.28
C GLN A 19 9.78 2.19 -6.03
N GLU A 20 9.93 1.79 -4.78
CA GLU A 20 9.93 0.39 -4.37
C GLU A 20 8.76 0.09 -3.43
N ILE A 21 8.31 -1.16 -3.43
CA ILE A 21 7.25 -1.67 -2.55
C ILE A 21 7.77 -2.94 -1.90
N ALA A 22 7.59 -3.06 -0.58
CA ALA A 22 7.90 -4.29 0.14
C ALA A 22 6.65 -4.93 0.75
N VAL A 23 6.64 -6.26 0.84
CA VAL A 23 5.65 -7.04 1.58
C VAL A 23 6.16 -7.27 2.99
N ILE A 24 5.30 -7.04 3.98
CA ILE A 24 5.63 -7.28 5.38
C ILE A 24 5.38 -8.73 5.75
N GLN A 25 6.44 -9.43 6.16
CA GLN A 25 6.38 -10.73 6.82
C GLN A 25 6.04 -10.53 8.30
N TYR A 26 4.78 -10.68 8.64
CA TYR A 26 4.32 -10.53 10.02
C TYR A 26 4.25 -11.87 10.75
N LYS A 27 4.27 -11.82 12.09
CA LYS A 27 4.09 -12.96 13.00
C LYS A 27 2.61 -13.11 13.40
N GLY A 28 2.27 -14.20 14.05
CA GLY A 28 0.93 -14.43 14.59
C GLY A 28 0.18 -15.59 13.97
N GLY A 29 0.73 -16.23 12.92
CA GLY A 29 0.16 -17.42 12.28
C GLY A 29 -0.80 -17.14 11.13
N GLY A 30 -0.95 -15.88 10.71
CA GLY A 30 -1.58 -15.55 9.44
C GLY A 30 -0.63 -15.75 8.26
N ASP A 31 -1.19 -15.81 7.06
CA ASP A 31 -0.49 -16.16 5.83
C ASP A 31 -0.04 -14.93 5.04
N TRP A 32 0.89 -14.13 5.59
CA TRP A 32 1.48 -12.95 4.94
C TRP A 32 1.92 -13.19 3.48
N TYR A 33 2.17 -14.44 3.12
CA TYR A 33 2.59 -14.91 1.79
C TYR A 33 1.43 -15.21 0.84
N ALA A 34 0.21 -14.94 1.25
CA ALA A 34 -0.95 -15.01 0.36
C ALA A 34 -0.77 -14.05 -0.83
N ASN A 35 -1.40 -14.38 -1.95
CA ASN A 35 -1.41 -13.57 -3.17
C ASN A 35 -0.02 -13.27 -3.76
N PRO A 36 0.82 -14.30 -4.01
CA PRO A 36 2.22 -14.11 -4.42
C PRO A 36 2.38 -13.42 -5.79
N THR A 37 1.39 -13.48 -6.67
CA THR A 37 1.44 -12.83 -7.99
C THR A 37 0.77 -11.45 -8.00
N ALA A 38 0.10 -11.05 -6.91
CA ALA A 38 -0.69 -9.82 -6.82
C ALA A 38 0.16 -8.56 -7.06
N LEU A 39 1.16 -8.30 -6.22
CA LEU A 39 2.00 -7.11 -6.38
C LEU A 39 2.80 -7.08 -7.68
N PRO A 40 3.43 -8.18 -8.17
CA PRO A 40 4.06 -8.21 -9.48
C PRO A 40 3.12 -7.79 -10.62
N ASN A 41 1.88 -8.26 -10.61
CA ASN A 41 0.87 -7.88 -11.59
C ASN A 41 0.43 -6.42 -11.42
N LEU A 42 0.22 -5.96 -10.19
CA LEU A 42 -0.14 -4.58 -9.91
C LEU A 42 0.96 -3.61 -10.35
N VAL A 43 2.21 -3.86 -10.01
CA VAL A 43 3.37 -3.05 -10.43
C VAL A 43 3.46 -2.98 -11.96
N LYS A 44 3.33 -4.13 -12.63
CA LYS A 44 3.31 -4.17 -14.09
C LYS A 44 2.17 -3.33 -14.67
N PHE A 45 0.96 -3.45 -14.12
CA PHE A 45 -0.21 -2.68 -14.57
C PHE A 45 -0.01 -1.18 -14.34
N THR A 46 0.45 -0.79 -13.16
CA THR A 46 0.66 0.60 -12.77
C THR A 46 1.70 1.27 -13.66
N ASN A 47 2.86 0.64 -13.87
CA ASN A 47 3.91 1.15 -14.77
C ASN A 47 3.47 1.30 -16.23
N LEU A 48 2.51 0.50 -16.70
CA LEU A 48 1.97 0.59 -18.06
C LEU A 48 0.89 1.66 -18.21
N ASN A 49 0.17 2.02 -17.15
CA ASN A 49 -1.05 2.82 -17.22
C ASN A 49 -0.94 4.16 -16.50
N THR A 50 0.14 4.41 -15.75
CA THR A 50 0.38 5.65 -15.02
C THR A 50 1.77 6.21 -15.35
N LYS A 51 2.17 7.29 -14.68
CA LYS A 51 3.51 7.89 -14.83
C LYS A 51 4.53 7.35 -13.82
N THR A 52 4.14 6.38 -12.99
CA THR A 52 5.03 5.77 -12.00
C THR A 52 6.04 4.82 -12.67
N GLN A 53 7.19 4.66 -12.06
CA GLN A 53 8.24 3.72 -12.49
C GLN A 53 8.70 2.90 -11.29
N ILE A 54 7.84 1.98 -10.87
CA ILE A 54 8.09 1.14 -9.70
C ILE A 54 9.05 0.02 -10.08
N ASP A 55 10.02 -0.28 -9.22
CA ASP A 55 10.87 -1.45 -9.39
C ASP A 55 10.01 -2.72 -9.35
N LYS A 56 10.34 -3.67 -10.21
CA LYS A 56 9.62 -4.95 -10.32
C LYS A 56 10.07 -5.97 -9.26
N ASN A 57 11.16 -5.67 -8.57
CA ASN A 57 11.76 -6.55 -7.58
C ASN A 57 11.09 -6.31 -6.22
N ILE A 58 9.97 -6.97 -5.98
CA ILE A 58 9.24 -6.88 -4.71
C ILE A 58 10.01 -7.67 -3.64
N GLN A 59 10.39 -6.99 -2.57
CA GLN A 59 11.06 -7.60 -1.43
C GLN A 59 10.06 -8.01 -0.35
N ASN A 60 10.41 -9.08 0.37
CA ASN A 60 9.70 -9.48 1.58
C ASN A 60 10.60 -9.13 2.78
N ILE A 61 10.14 -8.27 3.66
CA ILE A 61 10.88 -7.79 4.83
C ILE A 61 10.06 -7.96 6.10
N THR A 62 10.71 -8.00 7.25
CA THR A 62 10.03 -7.91 8.54
C THR A 62 9.92 -6.45 8.98
N LEU A 63 9.04 -6.13 9.93
CA LEU A 63 8.91 -4.76 10.44
C LEU A 63 10.16 -4.29 11.21
N ASP A 64 10.98 -5.22 11.72
CA ASP A 64 12.24 -4.94 12.40
C ASP A 64 13.46 -4.94 11.47
N ASP A 65 13.27 -5.05 10.16
CA ASP A 65 14.31 -4.85 9.17
C ASP A 65 14.60 -3.35 9.00
N GLU A 66 15.85 -2.96 9.18
CA GLU A 66 16.28 -1.55 9.06
C GLU A 66 16.02 -0.96 7.68
N THR A 67 15.95 -1.79 6.64
CA THR A 67 15.67 -1.37 5.27
C THR A 67 14.22 -0.93 5.03
N ILE A 68 13.30 -1.07 6.01
CA ILE A 68 11.90 -0.63 5.88
C ILE A 68 11.81 0.86 5.47
N PHE A 69 12.77 1.68 5.90
CA PHE A 69 12.80 3.11 5.59
C PHE A 69 13.22 3.43 4.14
N ASP A 70 13.73 2.44 3.41
CA ASP A 70 14.06 2.57 1.98
C ASP A 70 12.81 2.40 1.09
N TYR A 71 11.73 1.84 1.64
CA TYR A 71 10.48 1.58 0.90
C TYR A 71 9.43 2.65 1.17
N PRO A 72 9.04 3.47 0.17
CA PRO A 72 7.95 4.43 0.33
C PRO A 72 6.61 3.79 0.70
N ILE A 73 6.39 2.55 0.23
CA ILE A 73 5.16 1.79 0.46
C ILE A 73 5.50 0.41 1.01
N VAL A 74 4.87 0.03 2.11
CA VAL A 74 4.85 -1.35 2.60
C VAL A 74 3.44 -1.92 2.53
N PHE A 75 3.35 -3.21 2.25
CA PHE A 75 2.11 -3.92 1.98
C PHE A 75 1.91 -5.07 2.95
N ILE A 76 0.70 -5.18 3.50
CA ILE A 76 0.25 -6.31 4.32
C ILE A 76 -0.97 -6.92 3.64
N THR A 77 -0.97 -8.24 3.48
CA THR A 77 -2.11 -9.02 3.02
C THR A 77 -2.17 -10.34 3.77
N GLY A 78 -3.23 -11.09 3.59
CA GLY A 78 -3.40 -12.45 4.08
C GLY A 78 -4.66 -12.65 4.90
N HIS A 79 -4.74 -13.84 5.51
CA HIS A 79 -5.83 -14.28 6.38
C HIS A 79 -5.33 -14.48 7.80
N GLY A 80 -6.22 -14.38 8.77
CA GLY A 80 -5.93 -14.78 10.15
C GLY A 80 -5.14 -13.76 10.96
N ASN A 81 -4.39 -14.27 11.94
CA ASN A 81 -3.86 -13.42 13.00
C ASN A 81 -2.54 -12.74 12.62
N ILE A 82 -2.50 -11.44 12.88
CA ILE A 82 -1.27 -10.63 12.86
C ILE A 82 -0.86 -10.34 14.30
N LEU A 83 0.44 -10.36 14.57
CA LEU A 83 1.01 -9.98 15.86
C LEU A 83 2.29 -9.16 15.63
N PHE A 84 2.32 -7.96 16.20
CA PHE A 84 3.51 -7.11 16.25
C PHE A 84 4.12 -7.11 17.65
N THR A 85 5.45 -7.24 17.72
CA THR A 85 6.22 -7.03 18.96
C THR A 85 6.27 -5.54 19.30
N ASN A 86 6.71 -5.20 20.51
CA ASN A 86 6.86 -3.79 20.91
C ASN A 86 7.87 -3.03 20.05
N ASP A 87 8.94 -3.68 19.61
CA ASP A 87 9.94 -3.08 18.73
C ASP A 87 9.36 -2.85 17.34
N GLU A 88 8.65 -3.83 16.76
CA GLU A 88 7.96 -3.72 15.48
C GLU A 88 6.90 -2.60 15.49
N ILE A 89 6.16 -2.44 16.61
CA ILE A 89 5.22 -1.32 16.81
C ILE A 89 5.94 0.04 16.76
N SER A 90 7.07 0.16 17.45
CA SER A 90 7.84 1.39 17.50
C SER A 90 8.45 1.76 16.16
N ILE A 91 8.97 0.77 15.43
CA ILE A 91 9.55 0.95 14.09
C ILE A 91 8.46 1.33 13.08
N LEU A 92 7.34 0.58 13.04
CA LEU A 92 6.23 0.89 12.13
C LEU A 92 5.68 2.30 12.37
N ARG A 93 5.54 2.70 13.65
CA ARG A 93 5.13 4.06 13.98
C ARG A 93 6.12 5.10 13.43
N SER A 94 7.41 4.90 13.67
CA SER A 94 8.46 5.81 13.19
C SER A 94 8.48 5.89 11.66
N TYR A 95 8.37 4.75 10.99
CA TYR A 95 8.29 4.66 9.53
C TYR A 95 7.12 5.46 8.97
N LEU A 96 5.92 5.27 9.53
CA LEU A 96 4.71 5.95 9.06
C LEU A 96 4.75 7.47 9.33
N ILE A 97 5.30 7.90 10.47
CA ILE A 97 5.45 9.33 10.79
C ILE A 97 6.49 9.99 9.87
N SER A 98 7.57 9.29 9.52
CA SER A 98 8.66 9.84 8.71
C SER A 98 8.37 9.92 7.20
N GLY A 99 7.19 9.52 6.75
CA GLY A 99 6.80 9.64 5.33
C GLY A 99 6.33 8.33 4.69
N GLY A 100 6.56 7.19 5.34
CA GLY A 100 6.12 5.89 4.85
C GLY A 100 4.60 5.77 4.73
N PHE A 101 4.16 4.83 3.91
CA PHE A 101 2.75 4.51 3.69
C PHE A 101 2.52 3.01 3.83
N LEU A 102 1.50 2.62 4.59
CA LEU A 102 1.09 1.23 4.74
C LEU A 102 -0.22 0.99 3.99
N HIS A 103 -0.22 0.05 3.06
CA HIS A 103 -1.43 -0.51 2.49
C HIS A 103 -1.72 -1.88 3.11
N VAL A 104 -2.91 -2.06 3.63
CA VAL A 104 -3.42 -3.33 4.15
C VAL A 104 -4.57 -3.81 3.28
N SER A 105 -4.45 -5.02 2.73
CA SER A 105 -5.52 -5.66 1.96
C SER A 105 -6.03 -6.89 2.72
N ASP A 106 -7.29 -6.86 3.13
CA ASP A 106 -7.94 -7.96 3.84
C ASP A 106 -8.43 -9.01 2.84
N ASN A 107 -7.90 -10.23 2.98
CA ASN A 107 -8.37 -11.38 2.22
C ASN A 107 -9.40 -12.20 3.01
N TYR A 108 -10.19 -11.52 3.85
CA TYR A 108 -11.18 -12.07 4.76
C TYR A 108 -10.58 -12.75 6.01
N GLY A 109 -10.99 -12.21 7.16
CA GLY A 109 -10.60 -12.72 8.48
C GLY A 109 -9.37 -12.06 9.11
N LEU A 110 -8.78 -11.05 8.47
CA LEU A 110 -7.70 -10.23 9.00
C LEU A 110 -8.21 -9.10 9.91
N ASP A 111 -9.43 -8.59 9.68
CA ASP A 111 -9.97 -7.34 10.20
C ASP A 111 -9.75 -7.12 11.70
N LYS A 112 -10.21 -8.04 12.55
CA LYS A 112 -10.09 -7.88 14.02
C LYS A 112 -8.65 -7.81 14.50
N TYR A 113 -7.74 -8.44 13.77
CA TYR A 113 -6.34 -8.52 14.13
C TYR A 113 -5.58 -7.27 13.71
N ILE A 114 -5.74 -6.84 12.46
CA ILE A 114 -5.08 -5.63 11.99
C ILE A 114 -5.56 -4.38 12.74
N ARG A 115 -6.85 -4.26 13.04
CA ARG A 115 -7.38 -3.16 13.86
C ARG A 115 -6.76 -3.15 15.25
N ARG A 116 -6.56 -4.32 15.86
CA ARG A 116 -5.89 -4.45 17.16
C ARG A 116 -4.44 -3.98 17.07
N GLU A 117 -3.70 -4.42 16.06
CA GLU A 117 -2.29 -4.06 15.93
C GLU A 117 -2.11 -2.58 15.59
N LEU A 118 -2.88 -2.03 14.66
CA LEU A 118 -2.85 -0.60 14.35
C LEU A 118 -3.19 0.28 15.56
N LYS A 119 -4.10 -0.18 16.44
CA LYS A 119 -4.41 0.53 17.70
C LYS A 119 -3.25 0.54 18.69
N LYS A 120 -2.35 -0.46 18.65
CA LYS A 120 -1.11 -0.44 19.44
C LYS A 120 -0.09 0.55 18.86
N VAL A 121 0.01 0.62 17.51
CA VAL A 121 0.93 1.54 16.83
C VAL A 121 0.53 2.99 17.06
N PHE A 122 -0.77 3.30 16.97
CA PHE A 122 -1.34 4.63 17.16
C PHE A 122 -2.53 4.58 18.15
N PRO A 123 -2.26 4.50 19.46
CA PRO A 123 -3.33 4.44 20.46
C PRO A 123 -4.19 5.72 20.50
N GLU A 124 -3.66 6.86 20.04
CA GLU A 124 -4.35 8.14 19.96
C GLU A 124 -5.21 8.32 18.70
N LEU A 125 -4.94 7.56 17.64
CA LEU A 125 -5.69 7.66 16.38
C LEU A 125 -6.82 6.62 16.31
N GLN A 126 -7.77 6.87 15.40
CA GLN A 126 -8.85 5.95 15.07
C GLN A 126 -8.87 5.72 13.56
N LEU A 127 -9.08 4.46 13.17
CA LEU A 127 -9.40 4.13 11.77
C LEU A 127 -10.72 4.80 11.40
N GLN A 128 -10.68 5.64 10.38
CA GLN A 128 -11.83 6.38 9.86
C GLN A 128 -12.18 5.83 8.48
N GLU A 129 -13.47 5.70 8.22
CA GLU A 129 -13.92 5.40 6.86
C GLU A 129 -13.57 6.58 5.94
N ILE A 130 -12.94 6.27 4.81
CA ILE A 130 -12.51 7.27 3.85
C ILE A 130 -13.67 7.60 2.92
N PRO A 131 -14.10 8.87 2.86
CA PRO A 131 -15.24 9.26 2.02
C PRO A 131 -14.92 9.09 0.52
N ASN A 132 -15.92 8.74 -0.28
CA ASN A 132 -15.75 8.40 -1.70
C ASN A 132 -15.18 9.54 -2.57
N ASN A 133 -15.21 10.79 -2.08
CA ASN A 133 -14.58 11.94 -2.76
C ASN A 133 -13.11 12.14 -2.37
N HIS A 134 -12.52 11.28 -1.54
CA HIS A 134 -11.11 11.37 -1.16
C HIS A 134 -10.19 11.15 -2.36
N PRO A 135 -9.07 11.91 -2.49
CA PRO A 135 -8.17 11.82 -3.64
C PRO A 135 -7.63 10.41 -3.94
N ILE A 136 -7.52 9.51 -2.95
CA ILE A 136 -7.08 8.13 -3.17
C ILE A 136 -7.96 7.36 -4.17
N TYR A 137 -9.24 7.72 -4.27
CA TYR A 137 -10.19 7.13 -5.23
C TYR A 137 -10.18 7.81 -6.61
N HIS A 138 -9.39 8.90 -6.77
CA HIS A 138 -9.43 9.77 -7.94
C HIS A 138 -8.04 10.20 -8.42
N GLN A 139 -7.13 9.23 -8.59
CA GLN A 139 -5.83 9.48 -9.19
C GLN A 139 -5.96 9.39 -10.74
N THR A 140 -5.29 8.45 -11.37
CA THR A 140 -5.47 8.20 -12.82
C THR A 140 -6.84 7.63 -13.15
N PHE A 141 -7.41 6.83 -12.25
CA PHE A 141 -8.72 6.20 -12.43
C PHE A 141 -9.74 6.79 -11.45
N SER A 142 -11.03 6.84 -11.84
CA SER A 142 -12.10 7.41 -11.03
C SER A 142 -12.99 6.32 -10.42
N PHE A 143 -13.11 6.35 -9.09
CA PHE A 143 -13.96 5.46 -8.30
C PHE A 143 -14.97 6.25 -7.47
N PRO A 144 -16.00 6.87 -8.07
CA PRO A 144 -16.94 7.76 -7.37
C PRO A 144 -17.82 7.04 -6.33
N LYS A 145 -17.79 5.71 -6.31
CA LYS A 145 -18.48 4.88 -5.32
C LYS A 145 -17.53 4.25 -4.28
N GLY A 146 -16.24 4.66 -4.26
CA GLY A 146 -15.21 4.08 -3.41
C GLY A 146 -14.70 2.74 -3.94
N LEU A 147 -14.26 1.86 -3.04
CA LEU A 147 -13.64 0.58 -3.39
C LEU A 147 -14.56 -0.33 -4.24
N PRO A 148 -14.01 -1.04 -5.23
CA PRO A 148 -14.72 -2.13 -5.89
C PRO A 148 -14.81 -3.34 -4.96
N LYS A 149 -15.90 -4.10 -5.03
CA LYS A 149 -16.02 -5.43 -4.41
C LYS A 149 -15.48 -6.47 -5.40
N ILE A 150 -14.52 -7.28 -4.97
CA ILE A 150 -13.90 -8.32 -5.81
C ILE A 150 -14.51 -9.68 -5.50
N HIS A 151 -14.52 -10.06 -4.21
CA HIS A 151 -15.19 -11.28 -3.75
C HIS A 151 -16.27 -10.96 -2.73
N GLU A 152 -17.23 -11.86 -2.62
CA GLU A 152 -18.35 -11.77 -1.67
C GLU A 152 -18.18 -12.81 -0.57
N HIS A 153 -18.15 -12.37 0.69
CA HIS A 153 -18.05 -13.28 1.85
C HIS A 153 -19.29 -13.22 2.71
N ASP A 154 -19.57 -12.11 3.37
CA ASP A 154 -20.65 -11.99 4.35
C ASP A 154 -21.65 -10.87 4.03
N LYS A 155 -21.73 -10.49 2.76
CA LYS A 155 -22.68 -9.51 2.19
C LYS A 155 -22.49 -8.08 2.71
N LYS A 156 -21.31 -7.76 3.23
CA LYS A 156 -20.96 -6.38 3.60
C LYS A 156 -20.43 -5.61 2.39
N PRO A 157 -20.66 -4.29 2.34
CA PRO A 157 -20.09 -3.46 1.30
C PRO A 157 -18.57 -3.32 1.48
N PRO A 158 -17.81 -3.12 0.39
CA PRO A 158 -16.41 -2.78 0.48
C PRO A 158 -16.24 -1.37 1.07
N GLN A 159 -15.31 -1.21 2.00
CA GLN A 159 -15.04 0.05 2.70
C GLN A 159 -13.54 0.30 2.76
N GLY A 160 -13.11 1.51 2.42
CA GLY A 160 -11.75 1.96 2.66
C GLY A 160 -11.66 2.65 4.02
N PHE A 161 -10.73 2.20 4.85
CA PHE A 161 -10.41 2.85 6.12
C PHE A 161 -9.03 3.47 6.07
N GLY A 162 -8.81 4.52 6.85
CA GLY A 162 -7.52 5.19 6.95
C GLY A 162 -7.15 5.61 8.35
N LEU A 163 -5.84 5.64 8.61
CA LEU A 163 -5.27 6.41 9.71
C LEU A 163 -4.68 7.70 9.15
N PHE A 164 -5.01 8.82 9.80
CA PHE A 164 -4.50 10.13 9.43
C PHE A 164 -3.60 10.67 10.56
N TYR A 165 -2.37 11.03 10.20
CA TYR A 165 -1.43 11.69 11.09
C TYR A 165 -1.08 13.06 10.52
N GLU A 166 -1.33 14.13 11.29
CA GLU A 166 -1.14 15.53 10.87
C GLU A 166 -1.76 15.88 9.50
N GLY A 167 -2.93 15.29 9.23
CA GLY A 167 -3.67 15.49 7.97
C GLY A 167 -3.23 14.61 6.80
N ARG A 168 -2.14 13.85 6.93
CA ARG A 168 -1.66 12.87 5.93
C ARG A 168 -2.28 11.50 6.19
N LEU A 169 -2.82 10.87 5.16
CA LEU A 169 -3.22 9.46 5.20
C LEU A 169 -1.96 8.60 5.21
N ILE A 170 -1.70 7.92 6.34
CA ILE A 170 -0.50 7.10 6.54
C ILE A 170 -0.76 5.61 6.42
N VAL A 171 -1.99 5.18 6.62
CA VAL A 171 -2.44 3.80 6.43
C VAL A 171 -3.72 3.82 5.62
N PHE A 172 -3.77 3.00 4.58
CA PHE A 172 -4.98 2.66 3.85
C PHE A 172 -5.29 1.18 4.04
N TYR A 173 -6.52 0.89 4.44
CA TYR A 173 -7.00 -0.47 4.69
C TYR A 173 -8.24 -0.72 3.85
N ASP A 174 -8.17 -1.65 2.91
CA ASP A 174 -9.33 -2.09 2.13
C ASP A 174 -10.03 -3.27 2.81
N TYR A 175 -11.18 -2.97 3.43
CA TYR A 175 -12.01 -3.93 4.15
C TYR A 175 -13.14 -4.44 3.26
N GLU A 176 -13.42 -5.75 3.30
CA GLU A 176 -14.48 -6.41 2.53
C GLU A 176 -14.40 -6.20 1.01
N SER A 177 -13.21 -5.89 0.51
CA SER A 177 -12.98 -5.69 -0.93
C SER A 177 -12.33 -6.89 -1.59
N ASP A 178 -11.39 -7.56 -0.91
CA ASP A 178 -10.44 -8.56 -1.45
C ASP A 178 -9.67 -8.00 -2.64
N LEU A 179 -9.21 -6.77 -2.49
CA LEU A 179 -8.62 -6.02 -3.60
C LEU A 179 -7.42 -6.74 -4.20
N SER A 180 -6.55 -7.31 -3.36
CA SER A 180 -5.33 -8.02 -3.78
C SER A 180 -5.62 -9.32 -4.51
N ASP A 181 -6.71 -10.01 -4.24
CA ASP A 181 -7.16 -11.19 -5.01
C ASP A 181 -7.47 -10.83 -6.46
N GLY A 182 -7.96 -9.61 -6.68
CA GLY A 182 -8.19 -9.08 -8.02
C GLY A 182 -6.91 -8.78 -8.81
N TRP A 183 -5.76 -8.71 -8.14
CA TRP A 183 -4.46 -8.50 -8.80
C TRP A 183 -3.75 -9.80 -9.16
N GLU A 184 -4.14 -10.93 -8.55
CA GLU A 184 -3.57 -12.25 -8.81
C GLU A 184 -3.66 -12.65 -10.29
N ASP A 185 -2.89 -13.66 -10.67
CA ASP A 185 -3.02 -14.28 -11.98
C ASP A 185 -4.45 -14.79 -12.21
N THR A 186 -4.93 -14.64 -13.44
CA THR A 186 -6.32 -14.94 -13.79
C THR A 186 -6.75 -16.36 -13.40
N ALA A 187 -5.83 -17.33 -13.45
CA ALA A 187 -6.12 -18.73 -13.14
C ALA A 187 -6.30 -18.99 -11.62
N VAL A 188 -5.91 -18.08 -10.73
CA VAL A 188 -5.98 -18.29 -9.27
C VAL A 188 -7.44 -18.22 -8.80
N HIS A 189 -8.12 -17.13 -9.11
CA HIS A 189 -9.49 -16.88 -8.65
C HIS A 189 -10.54 -16.93 -9.76
N ASN A 190 -10.11 -17.03 -11.03
CA ASN A 190 -10.98 -17.00 -12.21
C ASN A 190 -11.90 -15.75 -12.25
N ASN A 191 -11.43 -14.63 -11.71
CA ASN A 191 -12.18 -13.39 -11.68
C ASN A 191 -12.55 -12.93 -13.10
N PRO A 192 -13.77 -12.41 -13.33
CA PRO A 192 -14.12 -11.76 -14.58
C PRO A 192 -13.11 -10.66 -14.93
N LYS A 193 -12.76 -10.56 -16.22
CA LYS A 193 -11.77 -9.59 -16.70
C LYS A 193 -12.05 -8.16 -16.23
N GLU A 194 -13.32 -7.74 -16.22
CA GLU A 194 -13.74 -6.41 -15.80
C GLU A 194 -13.51 -6.18 -14.30
N THR A 195 -13.81 -7.17 -13.46
CA THR A 195 -13.56 -7.13 -12.02
C THR A 195 -12.07 -7.00 -11.73
N ARG A 196 -11.26 -7.81 -12.41
CA ARG A 196 -9.80 -7.79 -12.29
C ARG A 196 -9.22 -6.43 -12.73
N ILE A 197 -9.69 -5.88 -13.84
CA ILE A 197 -9.25 -4.54 -14.30
C ILE A 197 -9.59 -3.47 -13.25
N LYS A 198 -10.79 -3.49 -12.66
CA LYS A 198 -11.17 -2.54 -11.60
C LYS A 198 -10.26 -2.67 -10.37
N ALA A 199 -9.94 -3.88 -9.96
CA ALA A 199 -9.01 -4.12 -8.85
C ALA A 199 -7.63 -3.50 -9.14
N LEU A 200 -7.05 -3.79 -10.32
CA LEU A 200 -5.76 -3.24 -10.73
C LEU A 200 -5.78 -1.70 -10.85
N GLN A 201 -6.87 -1.12 -11.37
CA GLN A 201 -7.04 0.33 -11.44
C GLN A 201 -7.08 0.98 -10.06
N MET A 202 -7.79 0.36 -9.11
CA MET A 202 -7.84 0.87 -7.73
C MET A 202 -6.49 0.73 -7.04
N GLY A 203 -5.79 -0.40 -7.21
CA GLY A 203 -4.44 -0.58 -6.70
C GLY A 203 -3.45 0.46 -7.27
N ALA A 204 -3.55 0.76 -8.57
CA ALA A 204 -2.74 1.81 -9.19
C ALA A 204 -3.02 3.19 -8.57
N ASN A 205 -4.27 3.52 -8.28
CA ASN A 205 -4.63 4.76 -7.58
C ASN A 205 -4.02 4.82 -6.17
N ILE A 206 -4.04 3.72 -5.41
CA ILE A 206 -3.43 3.65 -4.08
C ILE A 206 -1.93 3.94 -4.16
N ILE A 207 -1.23 3.32 -5.10
CA ILE A 207 0.20 3.53 -5.33
C ILE A 207 0.48 4.98 -5.73
N GLU A 208 -0.25 5.52 -6.71
CA GLU A 208 -0.05 6.92 -7.13
C GLU A 208 -0.30 7.91 -6.00
N TYR A 209 -1.32 7.64 -5.16
CA TYR A 209 -1.61 8.47 -4.01
C TYR A 209 -0.44 8.46 -3.02
N ALA A 210 0.06 7.28 -2.67
CA ALA A 210 1.15 7.11 -1.72
C ALA A 210 2.46 7.80 -2.18
N PHE A 211 2.75 7.83 -3.48
CA PHE A 211 3.94 8.53 -4.00
C PHE A 211 3.78 10.04 -4.13
N LYS A 212 2.56 10.57 -4.05
CA LYS A 212 2.29 12.01 -4.20
C LYS A 212 2.10 12.73 -2.87
N HIS A 213 1.82 12.01 -1.81
CA HIS A 213 1.41 12.53 -0.51
C HIS A 213 2.19 11.92 0.65
#